data_40ececb65f0fd8f0027cc2f12c512bc0
#
_entry.id   40ececb65f0fd8f0027cc2f12c512bc0
#
_cell.length_a   1.000
_cell.length_b   1.000
_cell.length_c   1.000
_cell.angle_alpha   90.00
_cell.angle_beta   90.00
_cell.angle_gamma   90.00
#
_symmetry.space_group_name_H-M   'P 1'
#
loop_
_entity.id
_entity.type
_entity.pdbx_description
1 polymer ?
#
loop_
_entity_poly.entity_id
_entity_poly.type
_entity_poly.pdbx_seq_one_letter_code
_entity_poly.pdbx_strand_id
1 'polypeptide(L)'
;MKNTLLCILTLSLLIGCNERSENPKEQTPPVLAPFDDVDTLAINDWWNRADNPIINLKVDRDSVVAFGIYTVSNQTLKLSAQLYPLYPDESREVRLEIKKDGEWEEIQKQQINDIGWSALFRIENWDDTRDTKYRLRHGENAYFDGTIRKDPKTKNEISLAALSCNSNQDRGMRENYVRNINHQNPDLMFFAGDQSYDHTEHTAAWLKFGLQFRETFRHRPAITIPDDHDIGQGNLWGENGKLSVTKGSPDGGYRYHTEYVKMVERCQTAHLPDPYDPTPIERGISVYYTNLLLGGIDFAILEDRKFKSGPEGKIPQQGPRPDHIRNPEYDPASIDLPGLTLLGDRQLQFLEHWGDTNKENIKVVLSQTGFCGGAHIHGSLDNRLHADLDSNGWPQTGRKKALKLIQKAGAVHIAGDQHLATVIKQGINVFGDGPWAFVVPAIVNDYYSRWWWPEDEKAGANPNKNTFLPWTGDYLDGFNNKISVMTYVNPESPSKGSGYGLIRFNKTTKETTFECWPRYVDVTKEGAKQFDGWPITVQME
;
A
#
# COMPACT_ATOMS: atom_id res chain seq x y z
N MET A 1 -4.55 70.55 -58.08
CA MET A 1 -5.02 69.22 -58.54
C MET A 1 -4.41 68.17 -57.63
N LYS A 2 -4.99 67.91 -56.50
CA LYS A 2 -4.59 66.82 -55.60
C LYS A 2 -5.88 66.32 -54.94
N ASN A 3 -6.30 65.13 -55.34
CA ASN A 3 -7.45 64.45 -54.73
C ASN A 3 -7.01 63.83 -53.43
N THR A 4 -7.62 64.22 -52.35
CA THR A 4 -7.44 63.62 -51.05
C THR A 4 -8.61 62.65 -50.81
N LEU A 5 -8.31 61.37 -50.76
CA LEU A 5 -9.27 60.31 -50.50
C LEU A 5 -9.39 60.14 -48.98
N LEU A 6 -10.59 60.35 -48.47
CA LEU A 6 -10.94 60.22 -47.06
C LEU A 6 -11.32 58.75 -46.79
N CYS A 7 -10.44 58.02 -46.13
CA CYS A 7 -10.80 56.65 -45.64
C CYS A 7 -11.52 56.76 -44.30
N ILE A 8 -12.81 56.40 -44.29
CA ILE A 8 -13.58 56.25 -43.08
C ILE A 8 -13.26 54.85 -42.51
N LEU A 9 -12.55 54.82 -41.37
CA LEU A 9 -12.31 53.57 -40.62
C LEU A 9 -13.55 53.32 -39.76
N THR A 10 -14.35 52.35 -40.13
CA THR A 10 -15.39 51.76 -39.28
C THR A 10 -14.73 50.79 -38.28
N LEU A 11 -14.70 51.19 -37.04
CA LEU A 11 -14.24 50.40 -35.92
C LEU A 11 -15.35 49.40 -35.53
N SER A 12 -15.27 48.16 -36.03
CA SER A 12 -16.14 47.06 -35.60
C SER A 12 -15.60 46.54 -34.25
N LEU A 13 -16.31 46.85 -33.17
CA LEU A 13 -16.12 46.21 -31.88
C LEU A 13 -16.55 44.75 -31.99
N LEU A 14 -15.59 43.87 -32.19
CA LEU A 14 -15.74 42.45 -31.94
C LEU A 14 -15.70 42.25 -30.41
N ILE A 15 -16.86 42.14 -29.79
CA ILE A 15 -17.03 41.59 -28.47
C ILE A 15 -16.73 40.09 -28.64
N GLY A 16 -15.47 39.70 -28.44
CA GLY A 16 -15.08 38.32 -28.28
C GLY A 16 -15.63 37.82 -26.93
N CYS A 17 -16.71 37.11 -26.95
CA CYS A 17 -17.05 36.22 -25.86
C CYS A 17 -15.92 35.22 -25.71
N ASN A 18 -15.04 35.45 -24.75
CA ASN A 18 -14.11 34.48 -24.26
C ASN A 18 -14.96 33.48 -23.45
N GLU A 19 -15.55 32.51 -24.14
CA GLU A 19 -15.97 31.27 -23.47
C GLU A 19 -14.69 30.62 -22.97
N ARG A 20 -14.32 30.96 -21.72
CA ARG A 20 -13.48 30.07 -20.94
C ARG A 20 -14.22 28.73 -20.97
N SER A 21 -13.67 27.76 -21.67
CA SER A 21 -13.99 26.37 -21.43
C SER A 21 -13.79 26.13 -19.94
N GLU A 22 -14.86 26.19 -19.15
CA GLU A 22 -14.83 25.65 -17.81
C GLU A 22 -14.44 24.19 -18.01
N ASN A 23 -13.23 23.84 -17.57
CA ASN A 23 -12.89 22.45 -17.35
C ASN A 23 -14.07 21.83 -16.63
N PRO A 24 -14.54 20.63 -17.06
CA PRO A 24 -15.61 19.96 -16.35
C PRO A 24 -15.22 19.98 -14.89
N LYS A 25 -16.01 20.66 -14.06
CA LYS A 25 -15.82 20.68 -12.62
C LYS A 25 -15.72 19.21 -12.24
N GLU A 26 -14.55 18.80 -11.75
CA GLU A 26 -14.40 17.53 -11.06
C GLU A 26 -15.56 17.49 -10.05
N GLN A 27 -16.60 16.70 -10.35
CA GLN A 27 -17.74 16.61 -9.47
C GLN A 27 -17.23 15.93 -8.20
N THR A 28 -16.95 16.75 -7.20
CA THR A 28 -16.75 16.24 -5.86
C THR A 28 -18.02 15.47 -5.52
N PRO A 29 -17.92 14.15 -5.23
CA PRO A 29 -19.09 13.41 -4.82
C PRO A 29 -19.76 14.17 -3.67
N PRO A 30 -21.07 14.34 -3.66
CA PRO A 30 -21.73 15.05 -2.58
C PRO A 30 -21.40 14.36 -1.27
N VAL A 31 -20.96 15.11 -0.28
CA VAL A 31 -20.88 14.61 1.10
C VAL A 31 -22.31 14.47 1.58
N LEU A 32 -22.89 13.30 1.31
CA LEU A 32 -24.25 13.01 1.74
C LEU A 32 -24.23 12.64 3.23
N ALA A 33 -25.03 13.30 3.99
CA ALA A 33 -25.37 12.93 5.36
C ALA A 33 -26.90 13.13 5.55
N PRO A 34 -27.61 12.10 5.98
CA PRO A 34 -27.26 10.69 6.04
C PRO A 34 -27.14 10.05 4.64
N PHE A 35 -26.53 8.88 4.58
CA PHE A 35 -26.28 8.16 3.33
C PHE A 35 -27.54 7.34 2.99
N ASP A 36 -28.49 7.96 2.33
CA ASP A 36 -29.83 7.38 2.12
C ASP A 36 -29.91 6.50 0.86
N ASP A 37 -28.90 6.48 -0.01
CA ASP A 37 -28.96 5.83 -1.32
C ASP A 37 -27.70 4.99 -1.64
N VAL A 38 -27.38 4.10 -0.70
CA VAL A 38 -26.22 3.21 -0.77
C VAL A 38 -26.25 2.32 -2.01
N ASP A 39 -27.42 1.79 -2.36
CA ASP A 39 -27.57 0.86 -3.49
C ASP A 39 -27.22 1.53 -4.82
N THR A 40 -27.68 2.74 -5.06
CA THR A 40 -27.36 3.52 -6.27
C THR A 40 -25.86 3.78 -6.37
N LEU A 41 -25.23 4.22 -5.29
CA LEU A 41 -23.80 4.47 -5.25
C LEU A 41 -22.98 3.17 -5.39
N ALA A 42 -23.46 2.06 -4.88
CA ALA A 42 -22.78 0.78 -4.96
C ALA A 42 -22.86 0.12 -6.33
N ILE A 43 -23.92 0.33 -7.09
CA ILE A 43 -24.22 -0.42 -8.32
C ILE A 43 -23.92 0.40 -9.59
N ASN A 44 -24.21 1.69 -9.63
CA ASN A 44 -24.20 2.49 -10.86
C ASN A 44 -23.53 3.86 -10.70
N ASP A 45 -22.92 4.11 -9.58
CA ASP A 45 -22.33 5.41 -9.32
C ASP A 45 -20.84 5.45 -9.59
N TRP A 46 -20.22 6.56 -9.29
CA TRP A 46 -18.87 6.97 -9.64
C TRP A 46 -17.76 5.97 -9.24
N TRP A 47 -17.96 5.07 -8.29
CA TRP A 47 -16.96 4.03 -7.93
C TRP A 47 -17.30 2.63 -8.45
N ASN A 48 -18.44 2.45 -9.12
CA ASN A 48 -18.91 1.15 -9.58
C ASN A 48 -19.65 1.23 -10.93
N ARG A 49 -19.18 2.06 -11.86
CA ARG A 49 -19.80 2.22 -13.16
C ARG A 49 -19.65 0.95 -14.02
N ALA A 50 -20.74 0.53 -14.65
CA ALA A 50 -20.74 -0.63 -15.53
C ALA A 50 -19.92 -0.43 -16.83
N ASP A 51 -19.74 0.82 -17.26
CA ASP A 51 -19.00 1.22 -18.46
C ASP A 51 -17.58 1.72 -18.20
N ASN A 52 -17.01 1.38 -17.02
CA ASN A 52 -15.66 1.84 -16.67
C ASN A 52 -14.59 1.31 -17.64
N PRO A 53 -13.48 2.06 -17.83
CA PRO A 53 -12.43 1.68 -18.78
C PRO A 53 -11.42 0.66 -18.21
N ILE A 54 -11.56 0.22 -16.95
CA ILE A 54 -10.58 -0.58 -16.24
C ILE A 54 -10.77 -2.06 -16.54
N ILE A 55 -12.00 -2.54 -16.43
CA ILE A 55 -12.39 -3.93 -16.62
C ILE A 55 -13.86 -4.03 -17.02
N ASN A 56 -14.21 -5.05 -17.81
CA ASN A 56 -15.60 -5.37 -18.03
C ASN A 56 -16.23 -5.96 -16.76
N LEU A 57 -17.21 -5.27 -16.18
CA LEU A 57 -17.95 -5.74 -15.00
C LEU A 57 -19.08 -6.74 -15.35
N LYS A 58 -19.44 -6.85 -16.63
CA LYS A 58 -20.43 -7.83 -17.12
C LYS A 58 -19.68 -9.08 -17.55
N VAL A 59 -19.75 -10.12 -16.74
CA VAL A 59 -19.08 -11.40 -17.00
C VAL A 59 -20.11 -12.53 -17.07
N ASP A 60 -19.71 -13.64 -17.67
CA ASP A 60 -20.50 -14.88 -17.63
C ASP A 60 -20.74 -15.27 -16.16
N ARG A 61 -21.96 -15.71 -15.86
CA ARG A 61 -22.35 -15.88 -14.45
C ARG A 61 -21.66 -17.05 -13.75
N ASP A 62 -21.06 -18.00 -14.47
CA ASP A 62 -20.17 -19.01 -13.93
C ASP A 62 -18.77 -18.47 -13.55
N SER A 63 -18.44 -17.24 -13.95
CA SER A 63 -17.19 -16.56 -13.65
C SER A 63 -17.34 -15.44 -12.61
N VAL A 64 -18.50 -15.32 -11.97
CA VAL A 64 -18.81 -14.21 -11.07
C VAL A 64 -17.96 -14.18 -9.80
N VAL A 65 -17.46 -15.32 -9.33
CA VAL A 65 -16.51 -15.37 -8.20
C VAL A 65 -15.12 -15.04 -8.72
N ALA A 66 -14.69 -13.80 -8.52
CA ALA A 66 -13.48 -13.27 -9.12
C ALA A 66 -12.21 -13.87 -8.49
N PHE A 67 -12.09 -13.80 -7.16
CA PHE A 67 -10.95 -14.34 -6.41
C PHE A 67 -11.28 -14.44 -4.91
N GLY A 68 -10.36 -15.05 -4.17
CA GLY A 68 -10.36 -15.07 -2.71
C GLY A 68 -8.99 -14.73 -2.16
N ILE A 69 -8.93 -14.05 -1.03
CA ILE A 69 -7.71 -13.74 -0.27
C ILE A 69 -7.89 -14.22 1.16
N TYR A 70 -6.87 -14.83 1.75
CA TYR A 70 -6.98 -15.38 3.09
C TYR A 70 -5.72 -15.15 3.93
N THR A 71 -5.92 -15.19 5.25
CA THR A 71 -4.89 -15.39 6.26
C THR A 71 -5.30 -16.50 7.21
N VAL A 72 -4.31 -17.16 7.80
CA VAL A 72 -4.50 -18.06 8.94
C VAL A 72 -3.56 -17.60 10.05
N SER A 73 -4.08 -17.32 11.21
CA SER A 73 -3.30 -16.92 12.39
C SER A 73 -3.97 -17.47 13.65
N ASN A 74 -3.19 -18.05 14.55
CA ASN A 74 -3.70 -18.61 15.81
C ASN A 74 -4.92 -19.54 15.61
N GLN A 75 -4.84 -20.45 14.61
CA GLN A 75 -5.92 -21.39 14.27
C GLN A 75 -7.25 -20.70 13.88
N THR A 76 -7.18 -19.45 13.44
CA THR A 76 -8.34 -18.75 12.86
C THR A 76 -8.06 -18.49 11.37
N LEU A 77 -8.88 -19.08 10.50
CA LEU A 77 -8.92 -18.76 9.10
C LEU A 77 -9.86 -17.56 8.89
N LYS A 78 -9.34 -16.53 8.23
CA LYS A 78 -10.18 -15.47 7.65
C LYS A 78 -9.96 -15.44 6.15
N LEU A 79 -11.06 -15.53 5.39
CA LEU A 79 -11.05 -15.59 3.94
C LEU A 79 -12.10 -14.65 3.36
N SER A 80 -11.68 -13.67 2.59
CA SER A 80 -12.58 -12.79 1.84
C SER A 80 -12.81 -13.35 0.44
N ALA A 81 -14.08 -13.50 0.08
CA ALA A 81 -14.51 -13.73 -1.29
C ALA A 81 -14.78 -12.39 -1.97
N GLN A 82 -14.25 -12.17 -3.16
CA GLN A 82 -14.57 -11.05 -4.01
C GLN A 82 -15.37 -11.53 -5.22
N LEU A 83 -16.49 -10.89 -5.46
CA LEU A 83 -17.35 -11.17 -6.60
C LEU A 83 -17.40 -9.96 -7.55
N TYR A 84 -17.79 -10.22 -8.79
CA TYR A 84 -18.29 -9.19 -9.67
C TYR A 84 -19.69 -8.72 -9.22
N PRO A 85 -20.13 -7.52 -9.61
CA PRO A 85 -21.48 -7.06 -9.33
C PRO A 85 -22.54 -8.09 -9.72
N LEU A 86 -23.48 -8.33 -8.84
CA LEU A 86 -24.59 -9.27 -9.04
C LEU A 86 -25.83 -8.56 -9.58
N TYR A 87 -26.62 -9.27 -10.40
CA TYR A 87 -27.93 -8.78 -10.82
C TYR A 87 -28.95 -8.84 -9.65
N PRO A 88 -30.02 -8.04 -9.70
CA PRO A 88 -31.01 -7.98 -8.61
C PRO A 88 -31.66 -9.32 -8.25
N ASP A 89 -31.80 -10.22 -9.22
CA ASP A 89 -32.42 -11.55 -9.10
C ASP A 89 -31.42 -12.65 -8.70
N GLU A 90 -30.13 -12.35 -8.62
CA GLU A 90 -29.12 -13.32 -8.18
C GLU A 90 -29.03 -13.41 -6.65
N SER A 91 -28.71 -14.60 -6.16
CA SER A 91 -28.52 -14.84 -4.74
C SER A 91 -27.41 -13.96 -4.16
N ARG A 92 -27.65 -13.40 -2.97
CA ARG A 92 -26.63 -12.69 -2.17
C ARG A 92 -25.87 -13.62 -1.23
N GLU A 93 -25.84 -14.92 -1.53
CA GLU A 93 -25.16 -15.92 -0.72
C GLU A 93 -23.96 -16.52 -1.46
N VAL A 94 -22.80 -16.58 -0.79
CA VAL A 94 -21.61 -17.31 -1.24
C VAL A 94 -21.22 -18.35 -0.18
N ARG A 95 -20.72 -19.50 -0.65
CA ARG A 95 -20.38 -20.66 0.19
C ARG A 95 -18.87 -20.90 0.20
N LEU A 96 -18.35 -21.25 1.37
CA LEU A 96 -17.01 -21.81 1.52
C LEU A 96 -17.14 -23.32 1.65
N GLU A 97 -16.50 -24.03 0.74
CA GLU A 97 -16.43 -25.49 0.74
C GLU A 97 -14.97 -25.93 0.84
N ILE A 98 -14.73 -27.03 1.54
CA ILE A 98 -13.40 -27.69 1.62
C ILE A 98 -13.48 -29.11 1.05
N LYS A 99 -12.35 -29.57 0.55
CA LYS A 99 -12.25 -30.95 0.04
C LYS A 99 -11.87 -31.89 1.18
N LYS A 100 -12.76 -32.83 1.53
CA LYS A 100 -12.57 -33.83 2.58
C LYS A 100 -12.89 -35.20 2.01
N ASP A 101 -11.99 -36.15 2.16
CA ASP A 101 -12.14 -37.52 1.68
C ASP A 101 -12.51 -37.65 0.19
N GLY A 102 -12.08 -36.68 -0.61
CA GLY A 102 -12.34 -36.64 -2.05
C GLY A 102 -13.57 -35.82 -2.45
N GLU A 103 -14.48 -35.52 -1.53
CA GLU A 103 -15.72 -34.81 -1.76
C GLU A 103 -15.65 -33.36 -1.26
N TRP A 104 -16.50 -32.47 -1.83
CA TRP A 104 -16.65 -31.11 -1.38
C TRP A 104 -17.70 -31.00 -0.28
N GLU A 105 -17.29 -30.50 0.88
CA GLU A 105 -18.14 -30.27 2.05
C GLU A 105 -18.29 -28.75 2.26
N GLU A 106 -19.55 -28.27 2.29
CA GLU A 106 -19.86 -26.90 2.68
C GLU A 106 -19.62 -26.72 4.18
N ILE A 107 -18.76 -25.75 4.55
CA ILE A 107 -18.44 -25.49 5.96
C ILE A 107 -19.04 -24.17 6.46
N GLN A 108 -19.30 -23.20 5.57
CA GLN A 108 -19.94 -21.94 5.94
C GLN A 108 -20.57 -21.27 4.75
N LYS A 109 -21.64 -20.50 5.01
CA LYS A 109 -22.28 -19.57 4.08
C LYS A 109 -22.16 -18.16 4.59
N GLN A 110 -22.01 -17.18 3.68
CA GLN A 110 -21.97 -15.78 4.01
C GLN A 110 -22.82 -14.95 3.05
N GLN A 111 -23.40 -13.87 3.58
CA GLN A 111 -24.08 -12.87 2.78
C GLN A 111 -23.04 -11.97 2.10
N ILE A 112 -23.24 -11.73 0.82
CA ILE A 112 -22.45 -10.82 0.01
C ILE A 112 -22.92 -9.40 0.32
N ASN A 113 -21.97 -8.53 0.67
CA ASN A 113 -22.26 -7.10 0.81
C ASN A 113 -22.27 -6.45 -0.56
N ASP A 114 -23.39 -5.85 -0.97
CA ASP A 114 -23.58 -5.22 -2.27
C ASP A 114 -22.63 -4.01 -2.44
N ILE A 115 -22.25 -3.36 -1.35
CA ILE A 115 -21.22 -2.32 -1.39
C ILE A 115 -19.85 -2.98 -1.45
N GLY A 116 -19.24 -3.05 -2.65
CA GLY A 116 -17.94 -3.66 -2.89
C GLY A 116 -17.98 -5.16 -3.20
N TRP A 117 -19.13 -5.81 -3.18
CA TRP A 117 -19.35 -7.19 -3.65
C TRP A 117 -18.46 -8.23 -2.98
N SER A 118 -18.31 -8.13 -1.68
CA SER A 118 -17.43 -8.99 -0.90
C SER A 118 -18.16 -9.74 0.22
N ALA A 119 -17.60 -10.87 0.63
CA ALA A 119 -18.09 -11.63 1.77
C ALA A 119 -16.90 -12.16 2.58
N LEU A 120 -17.00 -12.14 3.91
CA LEU A 120 -15.96 -12.60 4.83
C LEU A 120 -16.37 -13.91 5.50
N PHE A 121 -15.55 -14.93 5.35
CA PHE A 121 -15.58 -16.16 6.13
C PHE A 121 -14.60 -16.05 7.30
N ARG A 122 -15.02 -16.47 8.47
CA ARG A 122 -14.21 -16.55 9.69
C ARG A 122 -14.45 -17.90 10.34
N ILE A 123 -13.43 -18.74 10.36
CA ILE A 123 -13.51 -20.12 10.89
C ILE A 123 -12.52 -20.23 12.04
N GLU A 124 -13.03 -20.44 13.23
CA GLU A 124 -12.25 -20.74 14.43
C GLU A 124 -11.85 -22.22 14.49
N ASN A 125 -10.79 -22.52 15.24
CA ASN A 125 -10.25 -23.87 15.39
C ASN A 125 -9.89 -24.51 14.04
N TRP A 126 -9.38 -23.69 13.12
CA TRP A 126 -8.89 -24.17 11.83
C TRP A 126 -7.68 -25.10 12.01
N ASP A 127 -7.71 -26.24 11.34
CA ASP A 127 -6.56 -27.15 11.30
C ASP A 127 -5.45 -26.59 10.42
N ASP A 128 -4.51 -25.85 11.04
CA ASP A 128 -3.35 -25.23 10.39
C ASP A 128 -2.16 -26.18 10.22
N THR A 129 -2.33 -27.48 10.50
CA THR A 129 -1.26 -28.49 10.42
C THR A 129 -1.12 -29.13 9.04
N ARG A 130 -2.11 -28.94 8.17
CA ARG A 130 -2.17 -29.51 6.81
C ARG A 130 -2.68 -28.53 5.77
N ASP A 131 -2.27 -28.78 4.53
CA ASP A 131 -2.82 -28.06 3.38
C ASP A 131 -4.27 -28.50 3.13
N THR A 132 -5.19 -27.55 2.97
CA THR A 132 -6.60 -27.85 2.73
C THR A 132 -7.06 -27.22 1.41
N LYS A 133 -7.59 -28.05 0.50
CA LYS A 133 -8.24 -27.58 -0.73
C LYS A 133 -9.55 -26.92 -0.39
N TYR A 134 -9.80 -25.72 -0.93
CA TYR A 134 -11.03 -24.97 -0.75
C TYR A 134 -11.62 -24.50 -2.07
N ARG A 135 -12.90 -24.14 -2.04
CA ARG A 135 -13.51 -23.33 -3.09
C ARG A 135 -14.55 -22.37 -2.48
N LEU A 136 -14.61 -21.19 -3.07
CA LEU A 136 -15.69 -20.23 -2.88
C LEU A 136 -16.69 -20.46 -3.99
N ARG A 137 -17.96 -20.69 -3.68
CA ARG A 137 -18.99 -21.05 -4.64
C ARG A 137 -20.21 -20.14 -4.55
N HIS A 138 -20.65 -19.59 -5.68
CA HIS A 138 -21.87 -18.84 -5.84
C HIS A 138 -22.82 -19.57 -6.81
N GLY A 139 -24.11 -19.68 -6.46
CA GLY A 139 -25.04 -20.49 -7.25
C GLY A 139 -24.55 -21.93 -7.42
N GLU A 140 -24.76 -22.49 -8.61
CA GLU A 140 -24.39 -23.89 -8.89
C GLU A 140 -23.02 -24.02 -9.57
N ASN A 141 -22.67 -23.09 -10.46
CA ASN A 141 -21.55 -23.26 -11.38
C ASN A 141 -20.39 -22.29 -11.13
N ALA A 142 -20.64 -21.12 -10.53
CA ALA A 142 -19.58 -20.15 -10.29
C ALA A 142 -18.71 -20.53 -9.10
N TYR A 143 -17.38 -20.62 -9.30
CA TYR A 143 -16.48 -20.88 -8.19
C TYR A 143 -15.05 -20.37 -8.45
N PHE A 144 -14.37 -20.11 -7.36
CA PHE A 144 -12.93 -19.89 -7.29
C PHE A 144 -12.35 -20.91 -6.29
N ASP A 145 -11.34 -21.66 -6.68
CA ASP A 145 -10.75 -22.71 -5.86
C ASP A 145 -9.25 -22.48 -5.60
N GLY A 146 -8.74 -23.15 -4.59
CA GLY A 146 -7.34 -23.03 -4.25
C GLY A 146 -6.91 -23.98 -3.12
N THR A 147 -5.84 -23.57 -2.43
CA THR A 147 -5.30 -24.30 -1.29
C THR A 147 -5.00 -23.34 -0.14
N ILE A 148 -5.65 -23.54 1.00
CA ILE A 148 -5.24 -22.92 2.25
C ILE A 148 -4.04 -23.73 2.75
N ARG A 149 -2.89 -23.06 2.85
CA ARG A 149 -1.63 -23.69 3.26
C ARG A 149 -1.60 -23.93 4.76
N LYS A 150 -0.93 -25.01 5.15
CA LYS A 150 -0.54 -25.21 6.54
C LYS A 150 0.43 -24.15 7.02
N ASP A 151 0.41 -23.89 8.32
CA ASP A 151 1.42 -23.03 8.93
C ASP A 151 2.82 -23.65 8.78
N PRO A 152 3.79 -22.92 8.20
CA PRO A 152 5.13 -23.43 7.96
C PRO A 152 6.01 -23.45 9.23
N LYS A 153 5.47 -23.75 10.39
CA LYS A 153 6.16 -23.77 11.70
C LYS A 153 7.46 -24.57 11.70
N THR A 154 7.52 -25.65 10.92
CA THR A 154 8.69 -26.54 10.86
C THR A 154 9.79 -26.07 9.93
N LYS A 155 9.53 -25.09 9.06
CA LYS A 155 10.56 -24.49 8.21
C LYS A 155 11.54 -23.67 9.05
N ASN A 156 12.84 -23.77 8.76
CA ASN A 156 13.85 -22.90 9.36
C ASN A 156 13.88 -21.49 8.73
N GLU A 157 13.59 -21.40 7.46
CA GLU A 157 13.51 -20.15 6.72
C GLU A 157 12.05 -19.88 6.30
N ILE A 158 11.54 -18.70 6.63
CA ILE A 158 10.23 -18.22 6.20
C ILE A 158 10.47 -17.08 5.22
N SER A 159 9.68 -17.04 4.15
CA SER A 159 9.83 -16.05 3.10
C SER A 159 8.55 -15.25 2.84
N LEU A 160 8.75 -13.93 2.64
CA LEU A 160 7.72 -12.93 2.37
C LEU A 160 8.00 -12.29 1.01
N ALA A 161 7.06 -12.33 0.07
CA ALA A 161 7.11 -11.47 -1.11
C ALA A 161 6.34 -10.18 -0.82
N ALA A 162 7.00 -9.03 -0.99
CA ALA A 162 6.44 -7.73 -0.69
C ALA A 162 6.38 -6.85 -1.95
N LEU A 163 5.23 -6.22 -2.18
CA LEU A 163 4.89 -5.44 -3.37
C LEU A 163 4.13 -4.17 -2.97
N SER A 164 4.18 -3.13 -3.82
CA SER A 164 3.48 -1.86 -3.62
C SER A 164 3.28 -1.14 -4.95
N CYS A 165 2.39 -0.15 -5.00
CA CYS A 165 2.30 0.83 -6.08
C CYS A 165 2.08 0.21 -7.48
N ASN A 166 0.88 -0.33 -7.68
CA ASN A 166 0.44 -0.95 -8.93
C ASN A 166 -0.22 0.06 -9.86
N SER A 167 0.54 1.01 -10.41
CA SER A 167 0.03 2.13 -11.21
C SER A 167 -0.85 1.70 -12.38
N ASN A 168 -1.91 2.48 -12.64
CA ASN A 168 -2.85 2.32 -13.75
C ASN A 168 -2.27 2.69 -15.13
N GLN A 169 -1.05 3.16 -15.20
CA GLN A 169 -0.35 3.42 -16.46
C GLN A 169 -0.02 2.14 -17.23
N ASP A 170 0.12 1.04 -16.53
CA ASP A 170 0.08 -0.29 -17.11
C ASP A 170 -1.06 -1.09 -16.47
N ARG A 171 -2.19 -1.21 -17.18
CA ARG A 171 -3.31 -2.06 -16.77
C ARG A 171 -3.20 -3.50 -17.29
N GLY A 172 -2.05 -3.89 -17.85
CA GLY A 172 -1.78 -5.27 -18.29
C GLY A 172 -1.84 -6.28 -17.13
N MET A 173 -1.84 -7.55 -17.48
CA MET A 173 -1.69 -8.62 -16.50
C MET A 173 -0.28 -8.62 -15.91
N ARG A 174 -0.07 -9.31 -14.80
CA ARG A 174 1.19 -9.37 -14.06
C ARG A 174 1.88 -10.73 -14.19
N GLU A 175 1.87 -11.31 -15.40
CA GLU A 175 2.39 -12.66 -15.65
C GLU A 175 3.86 -12.81 -15.20
N ASN A 176 4.67 -11.77 -15.37
CA ASN A 176 6.08 -11.80 -14.94
C ASN A 176 6.19 -11.96 -13.42
N TYR A 177 5.40 -11.18 -12.66
CA TYR A 177 5.36 -11.28 -11.20
C TYR A 177 4.81 -12.63 -10.76
N VAL A 178 3.67 -13.05 -11.32
CA VAL A 178 3.01 -14.31 -10.99
C VAL A 178 3.93 -15.49 -11.24
N ARG A 179 4.60 -15.54 -12.40
CA ARG A 179 5.59 -16.58 -12.72
C ARG A 179 6.72 -16.61 -11.70
N ASN A 180 7.34 -15.46 -11.46
CA ASN A 180 8.48 -15.33 -10.57
C ASN A 180 8.13 -15.70 -9.12
N ILE A 181 7.04 -15.14 -8.60
CA ILE A 181 6.54 -15.42 -7.25
C ILE A 181 6.15 -16.89 -7.09
N ASN A 182 5.48 -17.47 -8.10
CA ASN A 182 5.12 -18.88 -8.05
C ASN A 182 6.35 -19.80 -8.07
N HIS A 183 7.40 -19.42 -8.81
CA HIS A 183 8.67 -20.15 -8.83
C HIS A 183 9.43 -20.05 -7.50
N GLN A 184 9.54 -18.83 -6.94
CA GLN A 184 10.22 -18.58 -5.66
C GLN A 184 9.41 -19.07 -4.45
N ASN A 185 8.11 -19.26 -4.63
CA ASN A 185 7.18 -19.89 -3.71
C ASN A 185 7.22 -19.34 -2.27
N PRO A 186 7.05 -18.04 -2.04
CA PRO A 186 7.04 -17.46 -0.71
C PRO A 186 5.93 -18.04 0.18
N ASP A 187 6.14 -17.99 1.49
CA ASP A 187 5.18 -18.45 2.48
C ASP A 187 4.03 -17.47 2.69
N LEU A 188 4.30 -16.18 2.50
CA LEU A 188 3.35 -15.08 2.67
C LEU A 188 3.55 -14.04 1.56
N MET A 189 2.45 -13.38 1.17
CA MET A 189 2.46 -12.19 0.33
C MET A 189 2.13 -10.96 1.16
N PHE A 190 2.74 -9.82 0.84
CA PHE A 190 2.40 -8.51 1.39
C PHE A 190 2.27 -7.49 0.27
N PHE A 191 1.13 -6.81 0.22
CA PHE A 191 0.88 -5.67 -0.65
C PHE A 191 0.71 -4.43 0.23
N ALA A 192 1.71 -3.56 0.17
CA ALA A 192 1.86 -2.42 1.07
C ALA A 192 1.02 -1.18 0.66
N GLY A 193 -0.03 -1.39 -0.14
CA GLY A 193 -0.89 -0.33 -0.61
C GLY A 193 -0.67 0.06 -2.05
N ASP A 194 -1.53 0.97 -2.51
CA ASP A 194 -1.59 1.43 -3.89
C ASP A 194 -1.86 0.28 -4.87
N GLN A 195 -2.86 -0.54 -4.52
CA GLN A 195 -3.29 -1.65 -5.38
C GLN A 195 -3.79 -1.14 -6.73
N SER A 196 -4.27 0.12 -6.77
CA SER A 196 -4.66 0.83 -7.99
C SER A 196 -4.60 2.35 -7.82
N TYR A 197 -4.33 3.04 -8.93
CA TYR A 197 -4.38 4.50 -9.06
C TYR A 197 -5.65 4.98 -9.80
N ASP A 198 -6.62 4.10 -9.96
CA ASP A 198 -7.92 4.43 -10.55
C ASP A 198 -8.87 4.98 -9.47
N HIS A 199 -8.60 6.21 -9.05
CA HIS A 199 -9.39 6.92 -8.03
C HIS A 199 -10.88 6.90 -8.37
N THR A 200 -11.73 6.71 -7.39
CA THR A 200 -13.19 6.70 -7.53
C THR A 200 -13.79 5.52 -8.33
N GLU A 201 -12.98 4.58 -8.78
CA GLU A 201 -13.41 3.39 -9.50
C GLU A 201 -13.04 2.11 -8.73
N HIS A 202 -13.12 2.15 -7.41
CA HIS A 202 -12.54 1.13 -6.55
C HIS A 202 -13.01 -0.29 -6.87
N THR A 203 -14.30 -0.52 -7.15
CA THR A 203 -14.80 -1.88 -7.45
C THR A 203 -14.09 -2.47 -8.67
N ALA A 204 -14.02 -1.72 -9.77
CA ALA A 204 -13.35 -2.16 -11.00
C ALA A 204 -11.81 -2.29 -10.80
N ALA A 205 -11.22 -1.35 -10.09
CA ALA A 205 -9.79 -1.31 -9.79
C ALA A 205 -9.35 -2.49 -8.92
N TRP A 206 -10.09 -2.78 -7.85
CA TRP A 206 -9.85 -3.90 -6.96
C TRP A 206 -10.05 -5.27 -7.63
N LEU A 207 -11.10 -5.41 -8.45
CA LEU A 207 -11.29 -6.59 -9.30
C LEU A 207 -10.10 -6.77 -10.25
N LYS A 208 -9.66 -5.70 -10.90
CA LYS A 208 -8.50 -5.76 -11.81
C LYS A 208 -7.23 -6.22 -11.08
N PHE A 209 -6.93 -5.64 -9.93
CA PHE A 209 -5.80 -6.03 -9.09
C PHE A 209 -5.89 -7.51 -8.68
N GLY A 210 -7.04 -7.93 -8.17
CA GLY A 210 -7.25 -9.31 -7.77
C GLY A 210 -7.06 -10.31 -8.90
N LEU A 211 -7.50 -9.98 -10.13
CA LEU A 211 -7.28 -10.81 -11.31
C LEU A 211 -5.81 -10.83 -11.76
N GLN A 212 -5.09 -9.72 -11.62
CA GLN A 212 -3.66 -9.65 -11.94
C GLN A 212 -2.82 -10.61 -11.08
N PHE A 213 -3.22 -10.85 -9.83
CA PHE A 213 -2.52 -11.73 -8.88
C PHE A 213 -3.32 -12.98 -8.50
N ARG A 214 -4.42 -13.28 -9.18
CA ARG A 214 -5.36 -14.36 -8.87
C ARG A 214 -4.67 -15.71 -8.62
N GLU A 215 -3.71 -16.06 -9.46
CA GLU A 215 -3.01 -17.33 -9.37
C GLU A 215 -2.01 -17.41 -8.20
N THR A 216 -1.58 -16.27 -7.65
CA THR A 216 -0.80 -16.25 -6.41
C THR A 216 -1.72 -16.36 -5.20
N PHE A 217 -2.86 -15.66 -5.19
CA PHE A 217 -3.84 -15.70 -4.09
C PHE A 217 -4.48 -17.08 -3.88
N ARG A 218 -4.65 -17.87 -4.96
CA ARG A 218 -5.20 -19.22 -4.88
C ARG A 218 -4.55 -20.08 -3.82
N HIS A 219 -3.24 -19.94 -3.64
CA HIS A 219 -2.42 -20.91 -2.94
C HIS A 219 -1.53 -20.31 -1.85
N ARG A 220 -1.72 -19.04 -1.51
CA ARG A 220 -0.87 -18.38 -0.50
C ARG A 220 -1.68 -17.43 0.35
N PRO A 221 -1.40 -17.37 1.66
CA PRO A 221 -1.92 -16.28 2.46
C PRO A 221 -1.33 -14.95 1.96
N ALA A 222 -2.14 -13.92 2.02
CA ALA A 222 -1.73 -12.57 1.62
C ALA A 222 -2.23 -11.53 2.61
N ILE A 223 -1.40 -10.53 2.86
CA ILE A 223 -1.75 -9.30 3.56
C ILE A 223 -1.90 -8.22 2.49
N THR A 224 -3.04 -7.56 2.43
CA THR A 224 -3.24 -6.33 1.67
C THR A 224 -3.66 -5.22 2.62
N ILE A 225 -3.08 -4.05 2.48
CA ILE A 225 -3.44 -2.84 3.22
C ILE A 225 -3.64 -1.70 2.24
N PRO A 226 -4.71 -0.90 2.36
CA PRO A 226 -4.92 0.24 1.47
C PRO A 226 -3.94 1.37 1.79
N ASP A 227 -3.51 2.11 0.76
CA ASP A 227 -2.83 3.37 0.90
C ASP A 227 -3.68 4.53 0.33
N ASP A 228 -3.11 5.69 0.12
CA ASP A 228 -3.79 6.91 -0.28
C ASP A 228 -4.51 6.78 -1.63
N HIS A 229 -3.88 6.20 -2.64
CA HIS A 229 -4.50 5.99 -3.95
C HIS A 229 -5.65 4.98 -3.92
N ASP A 230 -5.62 3.99 -3.05
CA ASP A 230 -6.74 3.06 -2.84
C ASP A 230 -7.96 3.78 -2.25
N ILE A 231 -7.74 4.75 -1.37
CA ILE A 231 -8.78 5.62 -0.81
C ILE A 231 -9.25 6.67 -1.84
N GLY A 232 -8.52 6.82 -2.95
CA GLY A 232 -8.83 7.79 -4.01
C GLY A 232 -8.28 9.19 -3.75
N GLN A 233 -7.34 9.32 -2.85
CA GLN A 233 -6.64 10.58 -2.52
C GLN A 233 -5.18 10.45 -2.97
N GLY A 234 -4.60 11.50 -3.47
CA GLY A 234 -3.21 11.47 -3.94
C GLY A 234 -2.18 11.67 -2.84
N ASN A 235 -2.57 11.77 -1.59
CA ASN A 235 -1.85 11.65 -0.34
C ASN A 235 -2.90 11.48 0.76
N LEU A 236 -2.57 10.78 1.84
CA LEU A 236 -3.49 10.53 2.94
C LEU A 236 -2.85 10.83 4.30
N TRP A 237 -3.41 11.82 4.99
CA TRP A 237 -3.17 12.11 6.40
C TRP A 237 -4.49 11.98 7.14
N GLY A 238 -4.80 10.79 7.64
CA GLY A 238 -6.14 10.40 8.06
C GLY A 238 -6.70 11.14 9.28
N GLU A 239 -5.86 11.77 10.10
CA GLU A 239 -6.24 12.57 11.27
C GLU A 239 -7.40 11.98 12.09
N ASN A 240 -7.29 10.68 12.39
CA ASN A 240 -8.29 9.98 13.19
C ASN A 240 -9.71 10.00 12.58
N GLY A 241 -9.82 10.04 11.24
CA GLY A 241 -11.13 9.95 10.56
C GLY A 241 -11.81 11.28 10.28
N LYS A 242 -11.14 12.40 10.53
CA LYS A 242 -11.65 13.75 10.24
C LYS A 242 -12.16 13.88 8.81
N LEU A 243 -13.17 14.71 8.59
CA LEU A 243 -13.59 15.09 7.24
C LEU A 243 -12.63 16.15 6.68
N SER A 244 -11.98 15.82 5.55
CA SER A 244 -11.20 16.79 4.79
C SER A 244 -12.10 17.67 3.93
N VAL A 245 -11.85 18.97 3.94
CA VAL A 245 -12.59 19.96 3.15
C VAL A 245 -11.72 20.58 2.04
N THR A 246 -10.42 20.32 2.05
CA THR A 246 -9.46 20.86 1.09
C THR A 246 -9.20 19.87 -0.05
N LYS A 247 -9.05 20.36 -1.28
CA LYS A 247 -8.67 19.53 -2.43
C LYS A 247 -7.30 18.88 -2.20
N GLY A 248 -7.21 17.55 -2.36
CA GLY A 248 -6.00 16.77 -2.09
C GLY A 248 -5.76 16.50 -0.61
N SER A 249 -6.68 16.91 0.25
CA SER A 249 -6.72 16.62 1.69
C SER A 249 -5.48 17.02 2.53
N PRO A 250 -4.72 18.07 2.20
CA PRO A 250 -3.57 18.48 3.01
C PRO A 250 -3.94 18.99 4.40
N ASP A 251 -5.21 19.38 4.61
CA ASP A 251 -5.78 19.74 5.93
C ASP A 251 -5.93 18.51 6.85
N GLY A 252 -5.73 17.31 6.30
CA GLY A 252 -5.91 16.03 6.98
C GLY A 252 -7.34 15.51 6.94
N GLY A 253 -7.47 14.19 7.03
CA GLY A 253 -8.74 13.49 7.04
C GLY A 253 -9.09 12.83 5.70
N TYR A 254 -10.29 12.30 5.65
CA TYR A 254 -10.85 11.61 4.50
C TYR A 254 -11.84 12.51 3.77
N ARG A 255 -11.65 12.69 2.47
CA ARG A 255 -12.50 13.51 1.62
C ARG A 255 -13.81 12.81 1.26
N TYR A 256 -13.75 11.50 1.05
CA TYR A 256 -14.87 10.73 0.57
C TYR A 256 -15.86 10.34 1.66
N HIS A 257 -17.04 9.91 1.22
CA HIS A 257 -18.08 9.45 2.13
C HIS A 257 -17.59 8.26 2.96
N THR A 258 -18.03 8.20 4.21
CA THR A 258 -17.57 7.17 5.17
C THR A 258 -17.82 5.76 4.67
N GLU A 259 -18.98 5.49 4.03
CA GLU A 259 -19.29 4.15 3.51
C GLU A 259 -18.37 3.73 2.35
N TYR A 260 -17.91 4.68 1.54
CA TYR A 260 -16.88 4.41 0.54
C TYR A 260 -15.56 4.00 1.20
N VAL A 261 -15.08 4.75 2.19
CA VAL A 261 -13.83 4.44 2.91
C VAL A 261 -13.95 3.06 3.59
N LYS A 262 -15.07 2.79 4.26
CA LYS A 262 -15.34 1.48 4.86
C LYS A 262 -15.38 0.35 3.83
N MET A 263 -15.91 0.60 2.65
CA MET A 263 -15.91 -0.39 1.55
C MET A 263 -14.49 -0.72 1.12
N VAL A 264 -13.65 0.29 0.87
CA VAL A 264 -12.24 0.09 0.49
C VAL A 264 -11.53 -0.75 1.55
N GLU A 265 -11.61 -0.35 2.81
CA GLU A 265 -10.98 -1.08 3.92
C GLU A 265 -11.52 -2.50 4.03
N ARG A 266 -12.83 -2.71 3.99
CA ARG A 266 -13.44 -4.05 4.04
C ARG A 266 -12.96 -4.95 2.91
N CYS A 267 -12.95 -4.47 1.68
CA CYS A 267 -12.49 -5.26 0.53
C CYS A 267 -11.03 -5.65 0.66
N GLN A 268 -10.19 -4.74 1.15
CA GLN A 268 -8.75 -4.95 1.19
C GLN A 268 -8.23 -5.56 2.49
N THR A 269 -8.96 -5.49 3.61
CA THR A 269 -8.40 -5.87 4.92
C THR A 269 -9.26 -6.85 5.74
N ALA A 270 -10.49 -7.15 5.33
CA ALA A 270 -11.36 -7.99 6.15
C ALA A 270 -10.80 -9.40 6.44
N HIS A 271 -9.96 -9.94 5.54
CA HIS A 271 -9.28 -11.23 5.69
C HIS A 271 -8.07 -11.19 6.65
N LEU A 272 -7.64 -10.02 7.11
CA LEU A 272 -6.60 -9.90 8.14
C LEU A 272 -7.10 -10.43 9.49
N PRO A 273 -6.22 -10.80 10.43
CA PRO A 273 -6.65 -11.11 11.80
C PRO A 273 -7.50 -9.98 12.40
N ASP A 274 -8.26 -10.29 13.43
CA ASP A 274 -9.13 -9.28 14.06
C ASP A 274 -8.30 -8.10 14.56
N PRO A 275 -8.82 -6.85 14.45
CA PRO A 275 -8.09 -5.66 14.91
C PRO A 275 -7.74 -5.76 16.39
N TYR A 276 -6.55 -5.27 16.75
CA TYR A 276 -6.12 -5.20 18.16
C TYR A 276 -7.09 -4.38 19.04
N ASP A 277 -7.52 -3.24 18.52
CA ASP A 277 -8.56 -2.41 19.12
C ASP A 277 -9.61 -2.10 18.04
N PRO A 278 -10.78 -2.77 18.07
CA PRO A 278 -11.79 -2.64 17.04
C PRO A 278 -12.61 -1.34 17.14
N THR A 279 -12.32 -0.45 18.09
CA THR A 279 -13.06 0.80 18.27
C THR A 279 -12.89 1.67 17.01
N PRO A 280 -13.97 2.04 16.32
CA PRO A 280 -13.89 2.92 15.16
C PRO A 280 -13.28 4.28 15.51
N ILE A 281 -12.67 4.91 14.52
CA ILE A 281 -12.26 6.31 14.59
C ILE A 281 -13.43 7.24 14.25
N GLU A 282 -13.20 8.54 14.16
CA GLU A 282 -14.24 9.51 13.82
C GLU A 282 -15.07 9.07 12.60
N ARG A 283 -16.31 9.49 12.53
CA ARG A 283 -17.27 9.17 11.48
C ARG A 283 -17.56 7.67 11.33
N GLY A 284 -17.17 6.85 12.33
CA GLY A 284 -17.38 5.41 12.33
C GLY A 284 -16.52 4.64 11.32
N ILE A 285 -15.41 5.22 10.84
CA ILE A 285 -14.44 4.52 10.01
C ILE A 285 -13.76 3.44 10.85
N SER A 286 -13.65 2.23 10.30
CA SER A 286 -13.04 1.07 10.96
C SER A 286 -11.53 1.21 11.12
N VAL A 287 -10.95 0.30 11.88
CA VAL A 287 -9.50 0.11 12.01
C VAL A 287 -9.15 -1.33 11.71
N TYR A 288 -7.90 -1.58 11.24
CA TYR A 288 -7.44 -2.94 10.92
C TYR A 288 -6.05 -3.27 11.50
N TYR A 289 -5.38 -2.33 12.19
CA TYR A 289 -4.06 -2.64 12.75
C TYR A 289 -4.15 -3.83 13.73
N THR A 290 -3.25 -4.78 13.52
CA THR A 290 -3.27 -6.09 14.17
C THR A 290 -1.91 -6.77 14.03
N ASN A 291 -1.80 -8.01 14.50
CA ASN A 291 -0.66 -8.85 14.16
C ASN A 291 -1.08 -10.19 13.56
N LEU A 292 -0.22 -10.72 12.71
CA LEU A 292 -0.36 -12.04 12.09
C LEU A 292 0.82 -12.90 12.49
N LEU A 293 0.55 -14.07 13.04
CA LEU A 293 1.56 -15.06 13.38
C LEU A 293 1.60 -16.15 12.31
N LEU A 294 2.74 -16.32 11.67
CA LEU A 294 2.95 -17.34 10.63
C LEU A 294 4.37 -17.91 10.70
N GLY A 295 4.51 -19.22 10.81
CA GLY A 295 5.79 -19.90 10.74
C GLY A 295 6.80 -19.55 11.84
N GLY A 296 6.37 -18.92 12.94
CA GLY A 296 7.24 -18.39 13.99
C GLY A 296 7.77 -16.98 13.69
N ILE A 297 7.15 -16.28 12.74
CA ILE A 297 7.33 -14.86 12.49
C ILE A 297 6.06 -14.14 12.94
N ASP A 298 6.20 -13.05 13.68
CA ASP A 298 5.10 -12.24 14.19
C ASP A 298 5.10 -10.88 13.48
N PHE A 299 4.13 -10.68 12.59
CA PHE A 299 4.01 -9.50 11.73
C PHE A 299 3.05 -8.50 12.35
N ALA A 300 3.53 -7.35 12.83
CA ALA A 300 2.67 -6.22 13.17
C ALA A 300 2.27 -5.47 11.89
N ILE A 301 0.98 -5.37 11.64
CA ILE A 301 0.38 -4.66 10.51
C ILE A 301 -0.10 -3.30 11.00
N LEU A 302 0.45 -2.22 10.45
CA LEU A 302 0.13 -0.85 10.86
C LEU A 302 -0.83 -0.16 9.89
N GLU A 303 -1.44 0.90 10.37
CA GLU A 303 -2.21 1.89 9.62
C GLU A 303 -1.53 3.26 9.75
N ASP A 304 -0.36 3.42 9.14
CA ASP A 304 0.48 4.59 9.32
C ASP A 304 -0.10 5.88 8.73
N ARG A 305 -1.12 5.78 7.86
CA ARG A 305 -1.88 6.91 7.33
C ARG A 305 -3.01 7.38 8.25
N LYS A 306 -3.69 6.46 8.92
CA LYS A 306 -4.99 6.69 9.58
C LYS A 306 -4.96 7.75 10.67
N PHE A 307 -3.88 7.85 11.42
CA PHE A 307 -3.74 8.78 12.54
C PHE A 307 -2.76 9.92 12.25
N LYS A 308 -2.12 9.90 11.07
CA LYS A 308 -1.10 10.88 10.69
C LYS A 308 -1.71 12.27 10.52
N SER A 309 -1.06 13.28 11.07
CA SER A 309 -1.46 14.69 10.94
C SER A 309 -1.26 15.21 9.51
N GLY A 310 -2.24 15.97 8.99
CA GLY A 310 -2.09 16.73 7.76
C GLY A 310 -1.25 18.01 7.98
N PRO A 311 -0.52 18.49 6.96
CA PRO A 311 0.36 19.64 7.10
C PRO A 311 -0.35 21.00 7.07
N GLU A 312 -1.44 21.15 6.27
CA GLU A 312 -2.06 22.43 6.01
C GLU A 312 -2.65 23.07 7.27
N GLY A 313 -2.35 24.33 7.47
CA GLY A 313 -2.82 25.08 8.63
C GLY A 313 -2.11 24.74 9.96
N LYS A 314 -1.19 23.77 9.96
CA LYS A 314 -0.43 23.36 11.15
C LYS A 314 1.05 23.70 11.06
N ILE A 315 1.63 23.59 9.87
CA ILE A 315 3.05 23.90 9.62
C ILE A 315 3.20 24.90 8.48
N PRO A 316 4.31 25.65 8.40
CA PRO A 316 4.59 26.53 7.28
C PRO A 316 4.75 25.74 5.97
N GLN A 317 4.08 26.18 4.90
CA GLN A 317 4.30 25.60 3.57
C GLN A 317 5.66 26.06 3.02
N GLN A 318 6.50 25.11 2.59
CA GLN A 318 7.88 25.33 2.14
C GLN A 318 8.10 24.99 0.65
N GLY A 319 7.03 24.87 -0.12
CA GLY A 319 7.08 24.53 -1.53
C GLY A 319 5.76 24.83 -2.26
N PRO A 320 5.68 24.51 -3.55
CA PRO A 320 4.49 24.80 -4.37
C PRO A 320 3.28 23.93 -4.01
N ARG A 321 3.51 22.79 -3.36
CA ARG A 321 2.50 21.90 -2.81
C ARG A 321 2.64 21.84 -1.30
N PRO A 322 1.57 21.61 -0.54
CA PRO A 322 1.63 21.54 0.92
C PRO A 322 2.57 20.45 1.47
N ASP A 323 2.75 19.37 0.72
CA ASP A 323 3.55 18.20 1.07
C ASP A 323 5.02 18.29 0.63
N HIS A 324 5.35 19.14 -0.35
CA HIS A 324 6.67 19.21 -0.95
C HIS A 324 7.52 20.36 -0.38
N ILE A 325 8.61 20.04 0.27
CA ILE A 325 9.60 21.00 0.72
C ILE A 325 10.70 21.11 -0.34
N ARG A 326 10.81 22.31 -0.93
CA ARG A 326 11.83 22.64 -1.95
C ARG A 326 12.86 23.64 -1.47
N ASN A 327 12.63 24.30 -0.35
CA ASN A 327 13.58 25.21 0.27
C ASN A 327 14.62 24.40 1.06
N PRO A 328 15.88 24.29 0.62
CA PRO A 328 16.89 23.54 1.34
C PRO A 328 17.34 24.22 2.65
N GLU A 329 17.07 25.52 2.79
CA GLU A 329 17.41 26.29 3.99
C GLU A 329 16.29 26.36 5.02
N TYR A 330 15.19 25.58 4.82
CA TYR A 330 14.17 25.55 5.85
C TYR A 330 14.67 24.88 7.13
N ASP A 331 14.17 25.33 8.26
CA ASP A 331 14.47 24.69 9.54
C ASP A 331 13.55 23.49 9.77
N PRO A 332 14.06 22.24 9.78
CA PRO A 332 13.26 21.04 10.06
C PRO A 332 12.54 21.07 11.42
N ALA A 333 13.03 21.83 12.39
CA ALA A 333 12.36 22.00 13.68
C ALA A 333 11.05 22.82 13.55
N SER A 334 10.95 23.68 12.53
CA SER A 334 9.76 24.51 12.29
C SER A 334 8.53 23.72 11.87
N ILE A 335 8.71 22.44 11.49
CA ILE A 335 7.62 21.56 11.04
C ILE A 335 7.37 20.37 11.98
N ASP A 336 8.14 20.21 13.07
CA ASP A 336 7.93 19.17 14.09
C ASP A 336 7.27 19.78 15.34
N LEU A 337 6.05 20.24 15.20
CA LEU A 337 5.36 20.98 16.22
C LEU A 337 4.64 20.08 17.24
N PRO A 338 4.45 20.54 18.49
CA PRO A 338 3.66 19.84 19.50
C PRO A 338 2.24 19.53 19.01
N GLY A 339 1.75 18.32 19.28
CA GLY A 339 0.41 17.87 18.89
C GLY A 339 0.34 17.18 17.53
N LEU A 340 1.41 17.20 16.73
CA LEU A 340 1.47 16.40 15.50
C LEU A 340 1.65 14.92 15.83
N THR A 341 0.92 14.08 15.12
CA THR A 341 0.91 12.62 15.31
C THR A 341 1.34 11.90 14.04
N LEU A 342 1.96 10.72 14.21
CA LEU A 342 2.19 9.75 13.15
C LEU A 342 1.25 8.55 13.34
N LEU A 343 1.54 7.64 14.27
CA LEU A 343 0.74 6.44 14.48
C LEU A 343 -0.42 6.64 15.46
N GLY A 344 -0.43 7.75 16.22
CA GLY A 344 -1.39 7.94 17.32
C GLY A 344 -1.12 7.02 18.52
N ASP A 345 -1.70 7.37 19.67
CA ASP A 345 -1.43 6.65 20.93
C ASP A 345 -1.94 5.21 20.90
N ARG A 346 -3.05 4.93 20.22
CA ARG A 346 -3.63 3.58 20.12
C ARG A 346 -2.69 2.59 19.43
N GLN A 347 -2.08 2.97 18.31
CA GLN A 347 -1.12 2.10 17.61
C GLN A 347 0.23 2.04 18.34
N LEU A 348 0.65 3.10 19.04
CA LEU A 348 1.85 3.04 19.88
C LEU A 348 1.65 2.05 21.04
N GLN A 349 0.47 2.03 21.68
CA GLN A 349 0.12 1.02 22.70
C GLN A 349 0.08 -0.40 22.12
N PHE A 350 -0.47 -0.56 20.91
CA PHE A 350 -0.41 -1.83 20.18
C PHE A 350 1.02 -2.29 19.96
N LEU A 351 1.90 -1.45 19.43
CA LEU A 351 3.31 -1.78 19.20
C LEU A 351 4.06 -2.13 20.47
N GLU A 352 3.79 -1.44 21.57
CA GLU A 352 4.38 -1.74 22.88
C GLU A 352 3.94 -3.11 23.38
N HIS A 353 2.64 -3.40 23.37
CA HIS A 353 2.11 -4.70 23.77
C HIS A 353 2.63 -5.83 22.86
N TRP A 354 2.58 -5.66 21.56
CA TRP A 354 3.06 -6.62 20.57
C TRP A 354 4.56 -6.90 20.74
N GLY A 355 5.38 -5.87 21.00
CA GLY A 355 6.83 -6.02 21.24
C GLY A 355 7.14 -6.80 22.52
N ASP A 356 6.26 -6.76 23.50
CA ASP A 356 6.44 -7.46 24.79
C ASP A 356 5.83 -8.88 24.80
N THR A 357 5.05 -9.27 23.77
CA THR A 357 4.47 -10.61 23.60
C THR A 357 5.27 -11.45 22.60
N ASN A 358 5.15 -12.79 22.65
CA ASN A 358 5.78 -13.73 21.70
C ASN A 358 7.25 -13.39 21.37
N LYS A 359 8.06 -13.13 22.39
CA LYS A 359 9.48 -12.67 22.25
C LYS A 359 10.39 -13.71 21.59
N GLU A 360 9.97 -14.97 21.55
CA GLU A 360 10.69 -16.05 20.86
C GLU A 360 10.61 -15.94 19.33
N ASN A 361 9.58 -15.27 18.82
CA ASN A 361 9.36 -15.11 17.40
C ASN A 361 10.21 -13.97 16.82
N ILE A 362 10.56 -14.10 15.54
CA ILE A 362 11.10 -13.00 14.77
C ILE A 362 10.00 -11.95 14.59
N LYS A 363 10.33 -10.69 14.85
CA LYS A 363 9.40 -9.57 14.77
C LYS A 363 9.56 -8.78 13.48
N VAL A 364 8.45 -8.49 12.80
CA VAL A 364 8.42 -7.73 11.55
C VAL A 364 7.29 -6.71 11.61
N VAL A 365 7.58 -5.46 11.26
CA VAL A 365 6.56 -4.43 11.09
C VAL A 365 6.26 -4.26 9.61
N LEU A 366 4.99 -4.24 9.26
CA LEU A 366 4.47 -3.99 7.92
C LEU A 366 3.66 -2.69 7.93
N SER A 367 3.96 -1.77 7.03
CA SER A 367 3.24 -0.50 6.89
C SER A 367 3.15 -0.05 5.44
N GLN A 368 2.36 1.00 5.18
CA GLN A 368 2.23 1.58 3.85
C GLN A 368 3.56 2.21 3.43
N THR A 369 4.11 3.14 4.20
CA THR A 369 5.30 3.89 3.81
C THR A 369 6.47 3.79 4.79
N GLY A 370 7.69 4.04 4.30
CA GLY A 370 8.91 4.01 5.10
C GLY A 370 9.02 5.20 6.07
N PHE A 371 9.67 4.99 7.23
CA PHE A 371 9.82 6.01 8.27
C PHE A 371 11.08 6.86 8.06
N CYS A 372 11.33 7.24 6.81
CA CYS A 372 12.40 8.17 6.41
C CYS A 372 12.09 8.80 5.05
N GLY A 373 12.67 9.98 4.80
CA GLY A 373 12.59 10.69 3.53
C GLY A 373 13.77 10.36 2.61
N GLY A 374 13.82 9.15 2.05
CA GLY A 374 14.91 8.73 1.15
C GLY A 374 14.75 9.16 -0.31
N ALA A 375 13.54 9.52 -0.75
CA ALA A 375 13.26 9.86 -2.13
C ALA A 375 13.48 11.36 -2.39
N HIS A 376 14.58 11.73 -3.02
CA HIS A 376 14.96 13.12 -3.26
C HIS A 376 14.61 13.65 -4.65
N ILE A 377 14.45 12.78 -5.65
CA ILE A 377 14.07 13.17 -7.00
C ILE A 377 12.80 12.43 -7.38
N HIS A 378 11.81 13.16 -7.89
CA HIS A 378 10.47 12.67 -8.14
C HIS A 378 10.09 12.80 -9.61
N GLY A 379 9.81 11.68 -10.27
CA GLY A 379 9.27 11.61 -11.63
C GLY A 379 10.26 11.97 -12.73
N SER A 380 11.14 12.92 -12.52
CA SER A 380 12.23 13.31 -13.44
C SER A 380 13.44 13.80 -12.67
N LEU A 381 14.63 13.69 -13.29
CA LEU A 381 15.89 14.10 -12.67
C LEU A 381 15.96 15.61 -12.34
N ASP A 382 15.15 16.43 -13.01
CA ASP A 382 15.07 17.87 -12.77
C ASP A 382 14.13 18.23 -11.61
N ASN A 383 13.33 17.27 -11.10
CA ASN A 383 12.34 17.52 -10.07
C ASN A 383 12.87 17.11 -8.69
N ARG A 384 13.82 17.85 -8.17
CA ARG A 384 14.37 17.63 -6.83
C ARG A 384 13.44 18.16 -5.75
N LEU A 385 13.17 17.32 -4.75
CA LEU A 385 12.59 17.71 -3.48
C LEU A 385 13.64 17.63 -2.38
N HIS A 386 13.60 18.56 -1.44
CA HIS A 386 14.42 18.46 -0.23
C HIS A 386 13.79 17.47 0.76
N ALA A 387 12.48 17.55 0.95
CA ALA A 387 11.70 16.61 1.74
C ALA A 387 10.27 16.47 1.21
N ASP A 388 9.66 15.32 1.51
CA ASP A 388 8.27 14.99 1.19
C ASP A 388 7.52 14.59 2.46
N LEU A 389 6.54 15.41 2.86
CA LEU A 389 5.74 15.20 4.08
C LEU A 389 4.81 13.98 3.99
N ASP A 390 4.64 13.43 2.80
CA ASP A 390 3.90 12.19 2.61
C ASP A 390 4.65 11.01 3.25
N SER A 391 5.98 10.97 3.14
CA SER A 391 6.79 9.97 3.83
C SER A 391 6.67 10.05 5.36
N ASN A 392 6.84 8.92 6.06
CA ASN A 392 6.85 8.88 7.53
C ASN A 392 8.17 9.33 8.17
N GLY A 393 9.02 10.03 7.42
CA GLY A 393 10.07 10.87 7.97
C GLY A 393 9.54 12.02 8.83
N TRP A 394 8.30 12.43 8.57
CA TRP A 394 7.55 13.47 9.26
C TRP A 394 6.23 12.95 9.84
N PRO A 395 5.73 13.42 11.01
CA PRO A 395 6.42 14.29 12.00
C PRO A 395 7.56 13.56 12.73
N GLN A 396 8.70 14.24 12.92
CA GLN A 396 9.93 13.61 13.45
C GLN A 396 9.76 13.06 14.87
N THR A 397 9.06 13.80 15.73
CA THR A 397 8.76 13.34 17.10
C THR A 397 7.87 12.08 17.09
N GLY A 398 6.85 12.03 16.23
CA GLY A 398 6.00 10.85 16.03
C GLY A 398 6.79 9.65 15.51
N ARG A 399 7.65 9.88 14.51
CA ARG A 399 8.60 8.90 13.98
C ARG A 399 9.49 8.30 15.07
N LYS A 400 10.12 9.14 15.89
CA LYS A 400 11.01 8.68 16.98
C LYS A 400 10.29 7.81 18.00
N LYS A 401 9.02 8.14 18.33
CA LYS A 401 8.22 7.30 19.23
C LYS A 401 7.98 5.91 18.64
N ALA A 402 7.59 5.83 17.38
CA ALA A 402 7.37 4.57 16.70
C ALA A 402 8.65 3.74 16.58
N LEU A 403 9.75 4.34 16.11
CA LEU A 403 11.02 3.64 15.93
C LEU A 403 11.61 3.09 17.24
N LYS A 404 11.40 3.78 18.38
CA LYS A 404 11.83 3.27 19.69
C LYS A 404 11.12 1.97 20.05
N LEU A 405 9.82 1.86 19.76
CA LEU A 405 9.06 0.64 20.04
C LEU A 405 9.44 -0.50 19.08
N ILE A 406 9.61 -0.18 17.81
CA ILE A 406 10.05 -1.15 16.78
C ILE A 406 11.45 -1.68 17.12
N GLN A 407 12.37 -0.80 17.51
CA GLN A 407 13.73 -1.18 17.94
C GLN A 407 13.71 -2.01 19.24
N LYS A 408 12.91 -1.61 20.23
CA LYS A 408 12.73 -2.37 21.49
C LYS A 408 12.24 -3.79 21.21
N ALA A 409 11.41 -3.98 20.19
CA ALA A 409 10.90 -5.29 19.76
C ALA A 409 11.94 -6.10 18.97
N GLY A 410 13.10 -5.53 18.59
CA GLY A 410 14.09 -6.16 17.70
C GLY A 410 13.56 -6.40 16.29
N ALA A 411 12.59 -5.61 15.85
CA ALA A 411 11.87 -5.84 14.61
C ALA A 411 12.56 -5.19 13.40
N VAL A 412 12.41 -5.83 12.22
CA VAL A 412 12.66 -5.20 10.93
C VAL A 412 11.37 -4.60 10.38
N HIS A 413 11.48 -3.58 9.53
CA HIS A 413 10.36 -2.85 8.96
C HIS A 413 10.32 -3.05 7.44
N ILE A 414 9.16 -3.44 6.90
CA ILE A 414 8.91 -3.60 5.46
C ILE A 414 7.79 -2.63 5.07
N ALA A 415 8.01 -1.82 4.03
CA ALA A 415 7.09 -0.79 3.59
C ALA A 415 7.14 -0.59 2.07
N GLY A 416 6.18 0.17 1.52
CA GLY A 416 6.05 0.52 0.11
C GLY A 416 6.02 2.03 -0.14
N ASP A 417 5.07 2.49 -0.96
CA ASP A 417 4.70 3.89 -1.25
C ASP A 417 5.78 4.71 -1.99
N GLN A 418 7.02 4.66 -1.53
CA GLN A 418 8.06 5.61 -1.94
C GLN A 418 8.58 5.42 -3.37
N HIS A 419 8.12 4.43 -4.15
CA HIS A 419 8.58 4.14 -5.51
C HIS A 419 10.12 4.04 -5.64
N LEU A 420 10.82 3.82 -4.55
CA LEU A 420 12.27 3.75 -4.44
C LEU A 420 12.66 2.57 -3.55
N ALA A 421 13.20 1.52 -4.14
CA ALA A 421 13.71 0.42 -3.33
C ALA A 421 14.96 0.82 -2.56
N THR A 422 14.92 0.66 -1.23
CA THR A 422 16.06 0.97 -0.34
C THR A 422 16.11 0.02 0.84
N VAL A 423 17.35 -0.31 1.30
CA VAL A 423 17.57 -0.83 2.65
C VAL A 423 18.29 0.23 3.47
N ILE A 424 17.65 0.65 4.54
CA ILE A 424 18.11 1.74 5.41
C ILE A 424 18.07 1.27 6.87
N LYS A 425 19.11 1.55 7.64
CA LYS A 425 19.02 1.49 9.10
C LYS A 425 18.56 2.86 9.60
N GLN A 426 17.39 2.89 10.20
CA GLN A 426 16.70 4.13 10.60
C GLN A 426 17.23 4.59 11.96
N GLY A 427 18.00 5.69 12.00
CA GLY A 427 18.47 6.25 13.27
C GLY A 427 17.37 6.96 14.05
N ILE A 428 17.45 6.85 15.37
CA ILE A 428 16.55 7.50 16.34
C ILE A 428 17.22 8.73 16.94
N ASN A 429 18.35 8.54 17.64
CA ASN A 429 19.14 9.61 18.26
C ASN A 429 20.52 9.74 17.61
N VAL A 430 21.12 8.61 17.21
CA VAL A 430 22.40 8.51 16.51
C VAL A 430 22.23 7.66 15.25
N PHE A 431 23.24 7.68 14.39
CA PHE A 431 23.24 6.78 13.23
C PHE A 431 23.29 5.32 13.69
N GLY A 432 22.48 4.46 13.09
CA GLY A 432 22.50 3.03 13.33
C GLY A 432 21.82 2.54 14.62
N ASP A 433 21.19 3.42 15.44
CA ASP A 433 20.54 3.04 16.70
C ASP A 433 19.05 2.66 16.58
N GLY A 434 18.53 2.49 15.35
CA GLY A 434 17.14 2.12 15.12
C GLY A 434 17.01 0.89 14.22
N PRO A 435 15.78 0.52 13.85
CA PRO A 435 15.50 -0.71 13.12
C PRO A 435 15.96 -0.65 11.66
N TRP A 436 16.24 -1.81 11.08
CA TRP A 436 16.38 -1.98 9.64
C TRP A 436 15.03 -1.79 8.95
N ALA A 437 15.02 -1.10 7.81
CA ALA A 437 13.87 -0.95 6.96
C ALA A 437 14.20 -1.35 5.52
N PHE A 438 13.30 -2.08 4.89
CA PHE A 438 13.24 -2.30 3.46
C PHE A 438 11.99 -1.63 2.89
N VAL A 439 12.19 -0.57 2.13
CA VAL A 439 11.14 0.01 1.27
C VAL A 439 11.21 -0.72 -0.07
N VAL A 440 10.12 -1.37 -0.48
CA VAL A 440 10.08 -2.18 -1.69
C VAL A 440 9.87 -1.32 -2.94
N PRO A 441 10.30 -1.79 -4.13
CA PRO A 441 10.04 -1.08 -5.37
C PRO A 441 8.56 -1.11 -5.76
N ALA A 442 8.14 -0.17 -6.59
CA ALA A 442 6.80 -0.18 -7.19
C ALA A 442 6.62 -1.36 -8.17
N ILE A 443 5.42 -1.94 -8.20
CA ILE A 443 5.01 -2.95 -9.20
C ILE A 443 5.05 -2.34 -10.61
N VAL A 444 4.51 -1.13 -10.74
CA VAL A 444 4.54 -0.34 -11.98
C VAL A 444 5.05 1.04 -11.68
N ASN A 445 6.17 1.40 -12.29
CA ASN A 445 6.88 2.65 -12.03
C ASN A 445 7.17 3.42 -13.34
N ASP A 446 6.28 3.31 -14.32
CA ASP A 446 6.52 3.85 -15.67
C ASP A 446 6.46 5.37 -15.74
N TYR A 447 5.95 6.01 -14.72
CA TYR A 447 5.73 7.45 -14.68
C TYR A 447 6.40 8.15 -13.49
N TYR A 448 6.39 7.57 -12.30
CA TYR A 448 6.69 8.28 -11.06
C TYR A 448 7.82 7.64 -10.27
N SER A 449 8.88 7.22 -10.98
CA SER A 449 10.11 6.77 -10.30
C SER A 449 10.63 7.85 -9.38
N ARG A 450 11.22 7.40 -8.29
CA ARG A 450 11.97 8.26 -7.39
C ARG A 450 13.40 7.77 -7.32
N TRP A 451 14.33 8.67 -6.99
CA TRP A 451 15.75 8.37 -6.91
C TRP A 451 16.30 8.85 -5.57
N TRP A 452 17.18 8.05 -5.00
CA TRP A 452 18.06 8.47 -3.94
C TRP A 452 19.21 9.28 -4.55
N TRP A 453 19.37 10.55 -4.13
CA TRP A 453 20.40 11.42 -4.64
C TRP A 453 20.79 12.44 -3.56
N PRO A 454 21.86 12.17 -2.76
CA PRO A 454 22.29 13.07 -1.71
C PRO A 454 22.75 14.41 -2.29
N GLU A 455 22.56 15.49 -1.53
CA GLU A 455 22.80 16.85 -2.03
C GLU A 455 24.28 17.11 -2.35
N ASP A 456 25.20 16.55 -1.56
CA ASP A 456 26.63 16.70 -1.75
C ASP A 456 27.25 15.70 -2.75
N GLU A 457 26.45 14.78 -3.29
CA GLU A 457 26.84 13.73 -4.24
C GLU A 457 28.06 12.91 -3.80
N LYS A 458 28.25 12.75 -2.49
CA LYS A 458 29.35 11.99 -1.89
C LYS A 458 28.84 10.78 -1.15
N ALA A 459 29.71 9.81 -0.98
CA ALA A 459 29.46 8.72 -0.05
C ALA A 459 29.30 9.27 1.37
N GLY A 460 28.32 8.76 2.10
CA GLY A 460 28.14 9.08 3.51
C GLY A 460 29.29 8.56 4.37
N ALA A 461 29.33 8.96 5.63
CA ALA A 461 30.22 8.32 6.59
C ALA A 461 29.84 6.83 6.70
N ASN A 462 30.82 5.98 6.99
CA ASN A 462 30.63 4.52 7.12
C ASN A 462 29.94 3.85 5.90
N PRO A 463 30.44 4.04 4.67
CA PRO A 463 29.80 3.50 3.47
C PRO A 463 29.78 1.97 3.49
N ASN A 464 28.79 1.38 2.83
CA ASN A 464 28.71 -0.07 2.64
C ASN A 464 29.83 -0.55 1.71
N LYS A 465 30.83 -1.24 2.26
CA LYS A 465 32.01 -1.72 1.52
C LYS A 465 31.72 -2.90 0.59
N ASN A 466 30.53 -3.49 0.68
CA ASN A 466 30.14 -4.67 -0.09
C ASN A 466 29.36 -4.32 -1.36
N THR A 467 29.30 -3.04 -1.74
CA THR A 467 28.61 -2.57 -2.94
C THR A 467 29.47 -1.57 -3.71
N PHE A 468 29.19 -1.45 -5.01
CA PHE A 468 29.76 -0.41 -5.87
C PHE A 468 28.86 0.83 -5.97
N LEU A 469 27.72 0.83 -5.28
CA LEU A 469 26.80 1.98 -5.27
C LEU A 469 27.47 3.18 -4.59
N PRO A 470 27.51 4.35 -5.23
CA PRO A 470 28.35 5.47 -4.78
C PRO A 470 27.84 6.15 -3.49
N TRP A 471 26.53 6.12 -3.24
CA TRP A 471 25.90 6.92 -2.19
C TRP A 471 25.33 6.06 -1.06
N THR A 472 26.20 5.27 -0.45
CA THR A 472 25.86 4.49 0.76
C THR A 472 26.51 5.09 2.00
N GLY A 473 26.02 4.71 3.18
CA GLY A 473 26.52 5.19 4.47
C GLY A 473 25.55 6.13 5.18
N ASP A 474 26.09 6.96 6.06
CA ASP A 474 25.34 7.79 6.99
C ASP A 474 24.98 9.16 6.38
N TYR A 475 23.69 9.48 6.36
CA TYR A 475 23.15 10.74 5.84
C TYR A 475 22.08 11.29 6.79
N LEU A 476 21.80 12.57 6.63
CA LEU A 476 20.55 13.17 7.11
C LEU A 476 19.55 13.17 5.95
N ASP A 477 18.31 12.75 6.21
CA ASP A 477 17.22 12.98 5.25
C ASP A 477 16.75 14.44 5.31
N GLY A 478 15.83 14.82 4.42
CA GLY A 478 15.34 16.19 4.35
C GLY A 478 14.65 16.71 5.62
N PHE A 479 14.41 15.88 6.62
CA PHE A 479 13.86 16.22 7.93
C PHE A 479 14.92 16.23 9.05
N ASN A 480 16.20 16.13 8.71
CA ASN A 480 17.31 15.92 9.64
C ASN A 480 17.21 14.59 10.42
N ASN A 481 16.46 13.61 9.94
CA ASN A 481 16.53 12.28 10.51
C ASN A 481 17.82 11.58 10.09
N LYS A 482 18.45 10.90 11.04
CA LYS A 482 19.64 10.09 10.78
C LYS A 482 19.26 8.81 10.06
N ILE A 483 19.88 8.53 8.93
CA ILE A 483 19.67 7.31 8.14
C ILE A 483 21.01 6.75 7.70
N SER A 484 21.16 5.42 7.74
CA SER A 484 22.33 4.73 7.17
C SER A 484 21.88 3.91 5.98
N VAL A 485 22.17 4.39 4.79
CA VAL A 485 21.74 3.79 3.51
C VAL A 485 22.67 2.65 3.15
N MET A 486 22.14 1.41 3.06
CA MET A 486 22.93 0.22 2.72
C MET A 486 22.90 -0.08 1.22
N THR A 487 21.75 0.10 0.59
CA THR A 487 21.55 -0.09 -0.84
C THR A 487 20.29 0.66 -1.30
N TYR A 488 20.19 0.87 -2.60
CA TYR A 488 19.06 1.54 -3.25
C TYR A 488 18.98 1.14 -4.71
N VAL A 489 17.85 1.45 -5.38
CA VAL A 489 17.67 1.25 -6.82
C VAL A 489 17.45 2.61 -7.48
N ASN A 490 18.48 3.13 -8.14
CA ASN A 490 18.35 4.31 -9.01
C ASN A 490 18.19 3.83 -10.47
N PRO A 491 16.97 3.81 -11.02
CA PRO A 491 16.76 3.28 -12.36
C PRO A 491 17.29 4.25 -13.42
N GLU A 492 17.78 3.72 -14.55
CA GLU A 492 18.15 4.54 -15.73
C GLU A 492 16.93 5.23 -16.36
N SER A 493 15.76 4.64 -16.20
CA SER A 493 14.47 5.19 -16.61
C SER A 493 13.38 4.69 -15.65
N PRO A 494 12.23 5.39 -15.52
CA PRO A 494 11.19 5.03 -14.57
C PRO A 494 10.80 3.56 -14.59
N SER A 495 10.47 2.99 -15.73
CA SER A 495 10.03 1.59 -15.85
C SER A 495 11.06 0.56 -15.38
N LYS A 496 12.36 0.89 -15.48
CA LYS A 496 13.43 0.00 -15.03
C LYS A 496 13.55 -0.09 -13.50
N GLY A 497 12.90 0.79 -12.74
CA GLY A 497 12.79 0.71 -11.29
C GLY A 497 11.66 -0.20 -10.78
N SER A 498 10.82 -0.73 -11.69
CA SER A 498 9.71 -1.63 -11.31
C SER A 498 10.21 -2.99 -10.87
N GLY A 499 9.63 -3.53 -9.78
CA GLY A 499 10.05 -4.80 -9.23
C GLY A 499 9.28 -5.24 -7.98
N TYR A 500 9.87 -6.13 -7.21
CA TYR A 500 9.32 -6.61 -5.94
C TYR A 500 10.43 -7.02 -4.98
N GLY A 501 10.11 -7.02 -3.70
CA GLY A 501 10.95 -7.54 -2.63
C GLY A 501 10.68 -9.01 -2.36
N LEU A 502 11.73 -9.78 -2.04
CA LEU A 502 11.61 -11.08 -1.41
C LEU A 502 12.47 -11.09 -0.15
N ILE A 503 11.84 -11.27 0.98
CA ILE A 503 12.48 -11.21 2.30
C ILE A 503 12.54 -12.60 2.89
N ARG A 504 13.71 -13.03 3.36
CA ARG A 504 13.93 -14.32 4.00
C ARG A 504 14.33 -14.14 5.44
N PHE A 505 13.61 -14.79 6.33
CA PHE A 505 13.82 -14.78 7.77
C PHE A 505 14.38 -16.12 8.21
N ASN A 506 15.63 -16.19 8.61
CA ASN A 506 16.25 -17.40 9.12
C ASN A 506 16.07 -17.47 10.65
N LYS A 507 15.28 -18.45 11.10
CA LYS A 507 14.96 -18.61 12.52
C LYS A 507 16.14 -19.06 13.38
N THR A 508 17.11 -19.78 12.79
CA THR A 508 18.28 -20.29 13.51
C THR A 508 19.35 -19.22 13.65
N THR A 509 19.74 -18.57 12.54
CA THR A 509 20.80 -17.55 12.56
C THR A 509 20.31 -16.19 13.01
N LYS A 510 18.97 -15.98 13.05
CA LYS A 510 18.36 -14.66 13.29
C LYS A 510 18.79 -13.61 12.25
N GLU A 511 19.06 -14.03 11.05
CA GLU A 511 19.36 -13.17 9.92
C GLU A 511 18.11 -12.89 9.09
N THR A 512 18.03 -11.68 8.56
CA THR A 512 17.06 -11.30 7.54
C THR A 512 17.80 -10.93 6.25
N THR A 513 17.43 -11.58 5.15
CA THR A 513 17.96 -11.28 3.82
C THR A 513 16.89 -10.55 3.01
N PHE A 514 17.23 -9.38 2.50
CA PHE A 514 16.41 -8.58 1.60
C PHE A 514 16.90 -8.77 0.18
N GLU A 515 16.05 -9.32 -0.67
CA GLU A 515 16.25 -9.46 -2.11
C GLU A 515 15.36 -8.46 -2.86
N CYS A 516 15.87 -7.87 -3.93
CA CYS A 516 15.12 -6.95 -4.78
C CYS A 516 15.20 -7.38 -6.25
N TRP A 517 14.07 -7.81 -6.80
CA TRP A 517 13.98 -8.43 -8.12
C TRP A 517 13.34 -7.50 -9.15
N PRO A 518 14.02 -7.21 -10.27
CA PRO A 518 13.44 -6.40 -11.35
C PRO A 518 12.21 -7.08 -11.98
N ARG A 519 11.23 -6.29 -12.37
CA ARG A 519 9.97 -6.75 -13.01
C ARG A 519 10.21 -7.68 -14.20
N TYR A 520 11.18 -7.36 -15.06
CA TYR A 520 11.38 -8.02 -16.34
C TYR A 520 12.40 -9.18 -16.30
N VAL A 521 12.97 -9.45 -15.15
CA VAL A 521 13.85 -10.61 -14.97
C VAL A 521 13.00 -11.86 -14.83
N ASP A 522 13.35 -12.91 -15.57
CA ASP A 522 12.75 -14.23 -15.43
C ASP A 522 13.60 -15.07 -14.47
N VAL A 523 13.14 -15.19 -13.23
CA VAL A 523 13.88 -15.91 -12.17
C VAL A 523 13.93 -17.44 -12.39
N THR A 524 13.17 -17.96 -13.36
CA THR A 524 13.25 -19.38 -13.74
C THR A 524 14.46 -19.68 -14.63
N LYS A 525 15.15 -18.65 -15.11
CA LYS A 525 16.31 -18.78 -15.99
C LYS A 525 17.61 -18.77 -15.21
N GLU A 526 18.54 -19.60 -15.62
CA GLU A 526 19.90 -19.59 -15.10
C GLU A 526 20.54 -18.20 -15.32
N GLY A 527 21.24 -17.69 -14.28
CA GLY A 527 21.88 -16.38 -14.33
C GLY A 527 20.94 -15.19 -14.11
N ALA A 528 19.68 -15.40 -13.71
CA ALA A 528 18.79 -14.33 -13.28
C ALA A 528 19.44 -13.51 -12.15
N LYS A 529 19.40 -12.17 -12.28
CA LYS A 529 20.05 -11.25 -11.33
C LYS A 529 19.05 -10.31 -10.70
N GLN A 530 19.26 -10.03 -9.44
CA GLN A 530 18.63 -8.92 -8.72
C GLN A 530 19.14 -7.57 -9.24
N PHE A 531 18.58 -6.48 -8.73
CA PHE A 531 19.17 -5.15 -8.91
C PHE A 531 20.60 -5.09 -8.36
N ASP A 532 21.42 -4.18 -8.89
CA ASP A 532 22.78 -3.97 -8.40
C ASP A 532 22.78 -3.55 -6.93
N GLY A 533 23.71 -4.10 -6.15
CA GLY A 533 23.80 -3.87 -4.71
C GLY A 533 22.88 -4.76 -3.86
N TRP A 534 22.19 -5.70 -4.45
CA TRP A 534 21.35 -6.68 -3.76
C TRP A 534 21.87 -8.12 -3.95
N PRO A 535 21.57 -9.07 -3.03
CA PRO A 535 20.81 -8.91 -1.77
C PRO A 535 21.60 -8.24 -0.65
N ILE A 536 20.87 -7.82 0.40
CA ILE A 536 21.45 -7.37 1.68
C ILE A 536 21.01 -8.31 2.79
N THR A 537 21.96 -8.83 3.55
CA THR A 537 21.67 -9.63 4.76
C THR A 537 22.05 -8.84 6.00
N VAL A 538 21.16 -8.81 6.98
CA VAL A 538 21.34 -8.11 8.25
C VAL A 538 21.09 -9.06 9.41
N GLN A 539 21.81 -8.85 10.51
CA GLN A 539 21.56 -9.52 11.78
C GLN A 539 20.41 -8.81 12.49
N MET A 540 19.40 -9.56 12.96
CA MET A 540 18.36 -9.04 13.84
C MET A 540 18.89 -8.98 15.28
N GLU A 541 18.48 -7.93 15.99
CA GLU A 541 18.92 -7.67 17.37
C GLU A 541 18.09 -8.43 18.40
#